data_11bff889b8dc8267fb2c5d60419199e9
#
_entry.id   11bff889b8dc8267fb2c5d60419199e9
#
_cell.length_a   1.000
_cell.length_b   1.000
_cell.length_c   1.000
_cell.angle_alpha   90.00
_cell.angle_beta   90.00
_cell.angle_gamma   90.00
#
_symmetry.space_group_name_H-M   'P 1'
#
loop_
_entity.id
_entity.type
_entity.pdbx_description
1 polymer ?
#
loop_
_entity_poly.entity_id
_entity_poly.type
_entity_poly.pdbx_seq_one_letter_code
_entity_poly.pdbx_strand_id
1 'polypeptide(L)'
;MPSSRADHSSFLNAPAEFSIFDVRRADGSVVLTVAGELDIATVPVVRDRLAAVTDAGARHVIADLREVTFMDSTGLAAFIHAKMRLGDEGHLTLVIEPDSYARLIFEVAGLVGVLDVVDALD
;
A
#
# COMPACT_ATOMS: atom_id res chain seq x y z
N MET A 1 -24.26 -6.80 -15.63
CA MET A 1 -23.72 -7.26 -15.17
C MET A 1 -22.96 -7.33 -15.34
N PRO A 2 -23.20 -7.03 -15.19
CA PRO A 2 -22.50 -7.18 -14.86
C PRO A 2 -21.64 -7.45 -14.87
N SER A 3 -21.79 -7.31 -14.72
CA SER A 3 -21.08 -7.73 -14.27
C SER A 3 -20.35 -8.17 -14.33
N SER A 4 -20.51 -8.22 -14.34
CA SER A 4 -19.98 -8.77 -13.92
C SER A 4 -19.43 -9.09 -13.78
N ARG A 5 -19.78 -9.00 -13.55
CA ARG A 5 -19.55 -9.49 -12.89
C ARG A 5 -19.70 -9.93 -12.55
N ALA A 6 -20.16 -9.90 -12.41
CA ALA A 6 -20.37 -10.35 -11.65
C ALA A 6 -20.61 -10.91 -11.41
N ASP A 7 -20.97 -11.06 -11.36
CA ASP A 7 -21.30 -11.79 -10.87
C ASP A 7 -21.13 -12.28 -10.65
N HIS A 8 -21.28 -12.37 -10.13
CA HIS A 8 -21.17 -12.94 -9.34
C HIS A 8 -21.08 -13.76 -8.90
N SER A 9 -21.98 -13.94 -8.97
CA SER A 9 -22.18 -14.88 -8.21
C SER A 9 -21.30 -15.42 -7.13
N SER A 10 -20.43 -15.90 -7.19
CA SER A 10 -19.43 -16.15 -6.17
C SER A 10 -19.08 -14.91 -5.35
N PHE A 11 -19.70 -13.83 -5.63
CA PHE A 11 -19.37 -12.60 -4.95
C PHE A 11 -19.69 -12.62 -3.47
N LEU A 12 -20.55 -13.48 -3.02
CA LEU A 12 -20.87 -13.58 -1.59
C LEU A 12 -19.68 -14.03 -0.77
N ASN A 13 -18.80 -14.82 -1.35
CA ASN A 13 -17.61 -15.32 -0.68
C ASN A 13 -16.34 -14.90 -1.40
N ALA A 14 -16.45 -13.91 -2.26
CA ALA A 14 -15.30 -13.42 -2.98
C ALA A 14 -14.34 -12.72 -2.01
N PRO A 15 -13.03 -12.87 -2.19
CA PRO A 15 -12.08 -12.08 -1.42
C PRO A 15 -12.31 -10.60 -1.70
N ALA A 16 -11.89 -9.76 -0.76
CA ALA A 16 -11.97 -8.33 -0.94
C ALA A 16 -11.24 -7.96 -2.24
N GLU A 17 -11.89 -7.15 -3.05
CA GLU A 17 -11.28 -6.72 -4.30
C GLU A 17 -10.06 -5.86 -4.02
N PHE A 18 -9.00 -6.10 -4.77
CA PHE A 18 -7.83 -5.26 -4.73
C PHE A 18 -8.14 -3.94 -5.42
N SER A 19 -7.74 -2.85 -4.80
CA SER A 19 -7.82 -1.54 -5.44
C SER A 19 -6.66 -0.67 -5.00
N ILE A 20 -6.28 0.26 -5.86
CA ILE A 20 -5.24 1.21 -5.57
C ILE A 20 -5.55 2.51 -6.30
N PHE A 21 -5.45 3.62 -5.59
CA PHE A 21 -5.57 4.94 -6.22
C PHE A 21 -4.71 5.93 -5.47
N ASP A 22 -4.34 7.00 -6.14
CA ASP A 22 -3.49 8.02 -5.56
C ASP A 22 -4.13 9.39 -5.64
N VAL A 23 -3.88 10.20 -4.63
CA VAL A 23 -4.36 11.57 -4.56
C VAL A 23 -3.18 12.46 -4.17
N ARG A 24 -2.94 13.50 -4.96
CA ARG A 24 -1.92 14.49 -4.63
C ARG A 24 -2.54 15.52 -3.68
N ARG A 25 -1.84 15.79 -2.59
CA ARG A 25 -2.28 16.77 -1.61
C ARG A 25 -1.72 18.14 -1.91
N ALA A 26 -2.27 19.15 -1.24
CA ALA A 26 -1.87 20.55 -1.45
C ALA A 26 -0.38 20.80 -1.19
N ASP A 27 0.21 20.04 -0.27
CA ASP A 27 1.63 20.16 0.07
C ASP A 27 2.54 19.43 -0.91
N GLY A 28 1.98 18.78 -1.94
CA GLY A 28 2.74 18.04 -2.92
C GLY A 28 2.96 16.59 -2.57
N SER A 29 2.58 16.15 -1.36
CA SER A 29 2.65 14.73 -1.01
C SER A 29 1.58 13.96 -1.77
N VAL A 30 1.81 12.65 -1.94
CA VAL A 30 0.85 11.78 -2.62
C VAL A 30 0.41 10.71 -1.63
N VAL A 31 -0.91 10.60 -1.44
CA VAL A 31 -1.49 9.52 -0.65
C VAL A 31 -1.89 8.41 -1.60
N LEU A 32 -1.32 7.24 -1.38
CA LEU A 32 -1.60 6.05 -2.17
C LEU A 32 -2.43 5.11 -1.31
N THR A 33 -3.71 5.00 -1.63
CA THR A 33 -4.63 4.15 -0.86
C THR A 33 -4.69 2.78 -1.50
N VAL A 34 -4.37 1.76 -0.71
CA VAL A 34 -4.33 0.37 -1.15
C VAL A 34 -5.34 -0.42 -0.34
N ALA A 35 -6.15 -1.22 -1.02
CA ALA A 35 -7.14 -2.06 -0.37
C ALA A 35 -7.08 -3.48 -0.92
N GLY A 36 -7.38 -4.45 -0.07
CA GLY A 36 -7.43 -5.85 -0.47
C GLY A 36 -6.17 -6.61 -0.07
N GLU A 37 -5.85 -7.64 -0.82
CA GLU A 37 -4.72 -8.51 -0.51
C GLU A 37 -3.48 -8.11 -1.29
N LEU A 38 -2.36 -8.02 -0.58
CA LEU A 38 -1.06 -7.72 -1.18
C LEU A 38 -0.25 -9.02 -1.26
N ASP A 39 -0.29 -9.63 -2.43
CA ASP A 39 0.38 -10.90 -2.70
C ASP A 39 1.09 -10.83 -4.05
N ILE A 40 1.63 -11.95 -4.48
CA ILE A 40 2.40 -12.02 -5.71
C ILE A 40 1.60 -11.55 -6.94
N ALA A 41 0.28 -11.65 -6.89
CA ALA A 41 -0.56 -11.24 -8.01
C ALA A 41 -0.82 -9.74 -8.05
N THR A 42 -0.91 -9.09 -6.88
CA THR A 42 -1.28 -7.67 -6.79
C THR A 42 -0.08 -6.75 -6.58
N VAL A 43 1.00 -7.24 -5.99
CA VAL A 43 2.18 -6.43 -5.69
C VAL A 43 2.77 -5.74 -6.93
N PRO A 44 2.79 -6.37 -8.13
CA PRO A 44 3.28 -5.65 -9.31
C PRO A 44 2.54 -4.35 -9.59
N VAL A 45 1.23 -4.32 -9.34
CA VAL A 45 0.43 -3.10 -9.54
C VAL A 45 0.84 -2.02 -8.54
N VAL A 46 1.04 -2.41 -7.28
CA VAL A 46 1.49 -1.48 -6.23
C VAL A 46 2.87 -0.94 -6.57
N ARG A 47 3.78 -1.83 -6.98
CA ARG A 47 5.14 -1.44 -7.33
C ARG A 47 5.15 -0.45 -8.48
N ASP A 48 4.36 -0.70 -9.52
CA ASP A 48 4.27 0.18 -10.67
C ASP A 48 3.72 1.55 -10.27
N ARG A 49 2.71 1.58 -9.40
CA ARG A 49 2.13 2.84 -8.97
C ARG A 49 3.12 3.63 -8.09
N LEU A 50 3.83 2.96 -7.19
CA LEU A 50 4.86 3.61 -6.38
C LEU A 50 5.94 4.21 -7.27
N ALA A 51 6.39 3.47 -8.28
CA ALA A 51 7.39 3.96 -9.21
C ALA A 51 6.86 5.16 -9.98
N ALA A 52 5.61 5.11 -10.44
CA ALA A 52 5.03 6.18 -11.24
C ALA A 52 4.95 7.49 -10.45
N VAL A 53 4.49 7.44 -9.19
CA VAL A 53 4.38 8.66 -8.39
C VAL A 53 5.75 9.21 -8.02
N THR A 54 6.72 8.34 -7.79
CA THR A 54 8.10 8.76 -7.51
C THR A 54 8.73 9.40 -8.74
N ASP A 55 8.55 8.78 -9.90
CA ASP A 55 9.12 9.29 -11.16
C ASP A 55 8.46 10.61 -11.58
N ALA A 56 7.22 10.83 -11.15
CA ALA A 56 6.52 12.09 -11.40
C ALA A 56 6.98 13.21 -10.45
N GLY A 57 7.91 12.92 -9.55
CA GLY A 57 8.51 13.93 -8.70
C GLY A 57 8.00 14.00 -7.27
N ALA A 58 7.16 13.06 -6.86
CA ALA A 58 6.70 13.04 -5.48
C ALA A 58 7.87 12.76 -4.55
N ARG A 59 8.04 13.62 -3.54
CA ARG A 59 9.10 13.46 -2.54
C ARG A 59 8.57 12.82 -1.27
N HIS A 60 7.30 13.02 -0.97
CA HIS A 60 6.67 12.39 0.19
C HIS A 60 5.51 11.54 -0.32
N VAL A 61 5.63 10.24 -0.14
CA VAL A 61 4.62 9.26 -0.51
C VAL A 61 4.06 8.67 0.77
N ILE A 62 2.75 8.69 0.90
CA ILE A 62 2.05 8.15 2.06
C ILE A 62 1.23 6.95 1.56
N ALA A 63 1.62 5.76 1.97
CA ALA A 63 0.89 4.55 1.60
C ALA A 63 -0.11 4.24 2.72
N ASP A 64 -1.39 4.39 2.40
CA ASP A 64 -2.46 4.11 3.36
C ASP A 64 -2.86 2.65 3.19
N LEU A 65 -2.48 1.83 4.16
CA LEU A 65 -2.67 0.39 4.14
C LEU A 65 -3.77 -0.07 5.10
N ARG A 66 -4.61 0.86 5.57
CA ARG A 66 -5.64 0.51 6.56
C ARG A 66 -6.70 -0.45 6.01
N GLU A 67 -6.87 -0.49 4.69
CA GLU A 67 -7.83 -1.37 4.03
C GLU A 67 -7.18 -2.65 3.49
N VAL A 68 -5.90 -2.88 3.79
CA VAL A 68 -5.21 -4.10 3.38
C VAL A 68 -5.60 -5.22 4.33
N THR A 69 -6.07 -6.33 3.78
CA THR A 69 -6.58 -7.47 4.56
C THR A 69 -5.60 -8.61 4.67
N PHE A 70 -4.58 -8.63 3.82
CA PHE A 70 -3.55 -9.66 3.83
C PHE A 70 -2.29 -9.09 3.17
N MET A 71 -1.13 -9.52 3.67
CA MET A 71 0.15 -9.14 3.06
C MET A 71 1.16 -10.26 3.28
N ASP A 72 1.91 -10.57 2.23
CA ASP A 72 3.04 -11.50 2.33
C ASP A 72 4.36 -10.74 2.17
N SER A 73 5.47 -11.48 2.10
CA SER A 73 6.79 -10.86 2.03
C SER A 73 7.03 -10.07 0.74
N THR A 74 6.30 -10.36 -0.34
CA THR A 74 6.44 -9.57 -1.57
C THR A 74 5.91 -8.16 -1.38
N GLY A 75 4.86 -8.00 -0.57
CA GLY A 75 4.36 -6.68 -0.21
C GLY A 75 5.37 -5.90 0.62
N LEU A 76 5.99 -6.55 1.61
CA LEU A 76 7.04 -5.90 2.39
C LEU A 76 8.16 -5.41 1.50
N ALA A 77 8.62 -6.26 0.58
CA ALA A 77 9.72 -5.91 -0.33
C ALA A 77 9.38 -4.71 -1.20
N ALA A 78 8.12 -4.60 -1.64
CA ALA A 78 7.71 -3.48 -2.48
C ALA A 78 7.89 -2.14 -1.75
N PHE A 79 7.55 -2.08 -0.47
CA PHE A 79 7.68 -0.84 0.29
C PHE A 79 9.14 -0.55 0.65
N ILE A 80 9.93 -1.57 0.91
CA ILE A 80 11.37 -1.38 1.12
C ILE A 80 12.01 -0.80 -0.15
N HIS A 81 11.68 -1.36 -1.30
CA HIS A 81 12.21 -0.85 -2.57
C HIS A 81 11.75 0.59 -2.83
N ALA A 82 10.50 0.92 -2.49
CA ALA A 82 10.02 2.28 -2.65
C ALA A 82 10.80 3.26 -1.78
N LYS A 83 11.10 2.87 -0.54
CA LYS A 83 11.90 3.71 0.35
C LYS A 83 13.29 3.92 -0.24
N MET A 84 13.92 2.87 -0.74
CA MET A 84 15.23 2.98 -1.34
C MET A 84 15.23 3.88 -2.57
N ARG A 85 14.19 3.76 -3.41
CA ARG A 85 14.03 4.57 -4.60
C ARG A 85 13.87 6.06 -4.28
N LEU A 86 13.12 6.38 -3.21
CA LEU A 86 12.97 7.75 -2.76
C LEU A 86 14.27 8.34 -2.23
N GLY A 87 15.12 7.51 -1.63
CA GLY A 87 16.42 7.94 -1.14
C GLY A 87 16.33 8.90 0.03
N ASP A 88 17.44 9.58 0.30
CA ASP A 88 17.55 10.47 1.45
C ASP A 88 16.73 11.75 1.30
N GLU A 89 16.40 12.12 0.08
CA GLU A 89 15.65 13.36 -0.18
C GLU A 89 14.15 13.13 -0.22
N GLY A 90 13.72 11.88 -0.15
CA GLY A 90 12.31 11.54 -0.15
C GLY A 90 11.90 10.89 1.16
N HIS A 91 10.60 10.73 1.34
CA HIS A 91 10.06 10.16 2.55
C HIS A 91 8.87 9.26 2.22
N LEU A 92 8.88 8.05 2.80
CA LEU A 92 7.77 7.11 2.68
C LEU A 92 7.17 6.91 4.05
N THR A 93 5.88 7.22 4.16
CA THR A 93 5.11 7.00 5.39
C THR A 93 4.08 5.90 5.12
N LEU A 94 3.96 4.96 6.03
CA LEU A 94 2.96 3.89 5.94
C LEU A 94 1.91 4.13 7.02
N VAL A 95 0.64 4.18 6.64
CA VAL A 95 -0.47 4.31 7.59
C VAL A 95 -1.03 2.92 7.82
N ILE A 96 -0.85 2.39 9.02
CA ILE A 96 -1.22 1.00 9.35
C ILE A 96 -1.83 1.00 10.73
N GLU A 97 -3.03 0.43 10.87
CA GLU A 97 -3.68 0.35 12.17
C GLU A 97 -2.91 -0.57 13.10
N PRO A 98 -2.82 -0.22 14.41
CA PRO A 98 -1.98 -0.95 15.34
C PRO A 98 -2.31 -2.44 15.48
N ASP A 99 -3.59 -2.79 15.39
CA ASP A 99 -4.03 -4.17 15.63
C ASP A 99 -4.26 -4.95 14.34
N SER A 100 -3.82 -4.41 13.20
CA SER A 100 -4.06 -5.04 11.91
C SER A 100 -3.07 -6.16 11.62
N TYR A 101 -3.47 -7.05 10.72
CA TYR A 101 -2.58 -8.09 10.22
C TYR A 101 -1.34 -7.50 9.56
N ALA A 102 -1.54 -6.43 8.79
CA ALA A 102 -0.42 -5.76 8.11
C ALA A 102 0.60 -5.27 9.13
N ARG A 103 0.15 -4.65 10.24
CA ARG A 103 1.06 -4.17 11.27
C ARG A 103 1.86 -5.32 11.86
N LEU A 104 1.21 -6.44 12.13
CA LEU A 104 1.89 -7.62 12.67
C LEU A 104 3.01 -8.08 11.74
N ILE A 105 2.76 -8.12 10.44
CA ILE A 105 3.76 -8.56 9.47
C ILE A 105 4.97 -7.62 9.49
N PHE A 106 4.75 -6.30 9.53
CA PHE A 106 5.86 -5.35 9.61
C PHE A 106 6.63 -5.49 10.93
N GLU A 107 5.93 -5.73 12.03
CA GLU A 107 6.57 -5.91 13.33
C GLU A 107 7.43 -7.17 13.36
N VAL A 108 6.89 -8.29 12.87
CA VAL A 108 7.62 -9.56 12.84
C VAL A 108 8.86 -9.46 11.97
N ALA A 109 8.77 -8.70 10.88
CA ALA A 109 9.91 -8.48 9.98
C ALA A 109 10.91 -7.46 10.52
N GLY A 110 10.62 -6.81 11.65
CA GLY A 110 11.53 -5.83 12.23
C GLY A 110 11.56 -4.50 11.49
N LEU A 111 10.52 -4.17 10.75
CA LEU A 111 10.51 -3.01 9.88
C LEU A 111 9.85 -1.77 10.47
N VAL A 112 9.12 -1.91 11.60
CA VAL A 112 8.43 -0.76 12.19
C VAL A 112 9.41 0.33 12.63
N GLY A 113 10.60 -0.05 13.07
CA GLY A 113 11.64 0.92 13.42
C GLY A 113 12.48 1.40 12.25
N VAL A 114 12.34 0.76 11.08
CA VAL A 114 13.12 1.10 9.87
C VAL A 114 12.29 1.98 8.94
N LEU A 115 11.01 1.65 8.79
CA LEU A 115 10.08 2.42 7.98
C LEU A 115 9.25 3.34 8.89
N ASP A 116 8.83 4.47 8.36
CA ASP A 116 7.99 5.41 9.11
C ASP A 116 6.55 4.91 9.10
N VAL A 117 6.14 4.31 10.21
CA VAL A 117 4.80 3.73 10.36
C VAL A 117 4.00 4.58 11.33
N VAL A 118 2.84 5.04 10.90
CA VAL A 118 1.94 5.84 11.73
C VAL A 118 0.57 5.17 11.81
N ASP A 119 -0.21 5.55 12.82
CA ASP A 119 -1.50 4.90 13.08
C ASP A 119 -2.64 5.53 12.29
N ALA A 120 -2.50 6.77 11.91
CA ALA A 120 -3.58 7.52 11.26
C ALA A 120 -3.02 8.51 10.26
N LEU A 121 -3.87 8.87 9.31
CA LEU A 121 -3.55 9.86 8.30
C LEU A 121 -3.93 11.24 8.83
N ASP A 122 -3.05 12.21 8.70
CA ASP A 122 -3.30 13.59 9.10
C ASP A 122 -4.20 14.32 8.11
#